data_8a1d96c0836fd3fed9ed1a5ffd6e7276
#
_entry.id   8a1d96c0836fd3fed9ed1a5ffd6e7276
#
_cell.length_a   1.000
_cell.length_b   1.000
_cell.length_c   1.000
_cell.angle_alpha   90.00
_cell.angle_beta   90.00
_cell.angle_gamma   90.00
#
_symmetry.space_group_name_H-M   'P 1'
#
loop_
_entity.id
_entity.type
_entity.pdbx_description
1 polymer ?
#
loop_
_entity_poly.entity_id
_entity_poly.type
_entity_poly.pdbx_seq_one_letter_code
_entity_poly.pdbx_strand_id
1 'polypeptide(L)'
;VKETIQIEKLLSEYAPLMARIAATFEANKSLQDELIQEMSLAVWRAFEGASKGSDSGFRGEASVKTFVAKVAHNKAVDHVIKEQRRKEFTHDGEFDSSHTTSASLSRDATLQENAMDLMTGLRQLEIKYRQVLALLLEGFSQLEIANMLGIKETAVAKRVSRARQQLTQIMEQQP
;
A
#
# COMPACT_ATOMS: atom_id res chain seq x y z
N VAL A 1 8.15 -29.41 2.74
CA VAL A 1 7.23 -29.52 1.59
C VAL A 1 5.82 -29.00 1.94
N LYS A 2 5.19 -29.44 3.05
CA LYS A 2 3.84 -28.97 3.44
C LYS A 2 3.82 -27.48 3.82
N GLU A 3 4.82 -26.98 4.52
CA GLU A 3 4.93 -25.57 4.92
C GLU A 3 5.13 -24.66 3.70
N THR A 4 5.95 -25.06 2.73
CA THR A 4 6.18 -24.30 1.49
C THR A 4 4.89 -24.14 0.68
N ILE A 5 4.10 -25.22 0.56
CA ILE A 5 2.81 -25.19 -0.15
C ILE A 5 1.80 -24.28 0.58
N GLN A 6 1.82 -24.23 1.90
CA GLN A 6 0.98 -23.31 2.68
C GLN A 6 1.35 -21.84 2.45
N ILE A 7 2.64 -21.51 2.38
CA ILE A 7 3.11 -20.14 2.14
C ILE A 7 2.80 -19.68 0.72
N GLU A 8 2.99 -20.52 -0.28
CA GLU A 8 2.63 -20.23 -1.67
C GLU A 8 1.12 -19.93 -1.82
N LYS A 9 0.28 -20.76 -1.18
CA LYS A 9 -1.17 -20.54 -1.15
C LYS A 9 -1.53 -19.23 -0.48
N LEU A 10 -0.91 -18.92 0.66
CA LEU A 10 -1.10 -17.67 1.39
C LEU A 10 -0.69 -16.45 0.54
N LEU A 11 0.47 -16.48 -0.09
CA LEU A 11 0.92 -15.41 -0.97
C LEU A 11 -0.03 -15.20 -2.14
N SER A 12 -0.54 -16.28 -2.74
CA SER A 12 -1.55 -16.21 -3.81
C SER A 12 -2.86 -15.61 -3.32
N GLU A 13 -3.32 -15.98 -2.12
CA GLU A 13 -4.56 -15.46 -1.52
C GLU A 13 -4.47 -13.96 -1.23
N TYR A 14 -3.31 -13.47 -0.76
CA TYR A 14 -3.12 -12.06 -0.42
C TYR A 14 -2.46 -11.22 -1.52
N ALA A 15 -2.15 -11.80 -2.69
CA ALA A 15 -1.61 -11.06 -3.82
C ALA A 15 -2.47 -9.85 -4.24
N PRO A 16 -3.83 -9.95 -4.29
CA PRO A 16 -4.67 -8.80 -4.62
C PRO A 16 -4.57 -7.66 -3.60
N LEU A 17 -4.45 -7.98 -2.31
CA LEU A 17 -4.26 -6.97 -1.25
C LEU A 17 -2.92 -6.25 -1.41
N MET A 18 -1.84 -6.99 -1.64
CA MET A 18 -0.52 -6.41 -1.87
C MET A 18 -0.50 -5.54 -3.12
N ALA A 19 -1.17 -5.96 -4.20
CA ALA A 19 -1.29 -5.18 -5.43
C ALA A 19 -2.03 -3.85 -5.22
N ARG A 20 -3.13 -3.84 -4.47
CA ARG A 20 -3.88 -2.60 -4.16
C ARG A 20 -3.05 -1.65 -3.29
N ILE A 21 -2.35 -2.17 -2.29
CA ILE A 21 -1.43 -1.36 -1.47
C ILE A 21 -0.33 -0.78 -2.37
N ALA A 22 0.33 -1.58 -3.20
CA ALA A 22 1.36 -1.11 -4.11
C ALA A 22 0.85 0.01 -5.03
N ALA A 23 -0.32 -0.16 -5.65
CA ALA A 23 -0.93 0.84 -6.52
C ALA A 23 -1.27 2.15 -5.80
N THR A 24 -1.61 2.10 -4.51
CA THR A 24 -1.88 3.29 -3.70
C THR A 24 -0.62 4.12 -3.46
N PHE A 25 0.56 3.49 -3.41
CA PHE A 25 1.82 4.16 -3.10
C PHE A 25 2.71 4.43 -4.30
N GLU A 26 2.56 3.69 -5.40
CA GLU A 26 3.39 3.78 -6.60
C GLU A 26 2.52 3.88 -7.86
N ALA A 27 2.84 4.82 -8.75
CA ALA A 27 2.15 5.01 -10.02
C ALA A 27 2.74 4.16 -11.16
N ASN A 28 4.06 3.99 -11.17
CA ASN A 28 4.75 3.25 -12.21
C ASN A 28 4.50 1.75 -12.07
N LYS A 29 3.98 1.12 -13.11
CA LYS A 29 3.59 -0.30 -13.09
C LYS A 29 4.77 -1.24 -12.84
N SER A 30 5.92 -0.99 -13.45
CA SER A 30 7.13 -1.79 -13.21
C SER A 30 7.58 -1.72 -11.76
N LEU A 31 7.57 -0.52 -11.15
CA LEU A 31 7.93 -0.34 -9.75
C LEU A 31 6.87 -0.94 -8.81
N GLN A 32 5.58 -0.94 -9.20
CA GLN A 32 4.55 -1.68 -8.46
C GLN A 32 4.87 -3.18 -8.43
N ASP A 33 5.23 -3.76 -9.57
CA ASP A 33 5.53 -5.18 -9.68
C ASP A 33 6.78 -5.56 -8.86
N GLU A 34 7.82 -4.72 -8.86
CA GLU A 34 8.99 -4.88 -7.97
C GLU A 34 8.59 -4.79 -6.49
N LEU A 35 7.77 -3.81 -6.14
CA LEU A 35 7.28 -3.61 -4.78
C LEU A 35 6.45 -4.80 -4.29
N ILE A 36 5.60 -5.37 -5.14
CA ILE A 36 4.82 -6.58 -4.83
C ILE A 36 5.75 -7.78 -4.58
N GLN A 37 6.82 -7.92 -5.35
CA GLN A 37 7.84 -8.96 -5.12
C GLN A 37 8.54 -8.76 -3.78
N GLU A 38 8.93 -7.53 -3.43
CA GLU A 38 9.53 -7.21 -2.13
C GLU A 38 8.58 -7.48 -0.96
N MET A 39 7.28 -7.14 -1.12
CA MET A 39 6.24 -7.45 -0.13
C MET A 39 6.10 -8.96 0.06
N SER A 40 6.00 -9.71 -1.04
CA SER A 40 5.86 -11.16 -1.03
C SER A 40 7.03 -11.83 -0.34
N LEU A 41 8.25 -11.39 -0.66
CA LEU A 41 9.47 -11.90 -0.02
C LEU A 41 9.53 -11.56 1.47
N ALA A 42 9.10 -10.37 1.87
CA ALA A 42 9.05 -9.97 3.28
C ALA A 42 8.03 -10.80 4.07
N VAL A 43 6.85 -11.05 3.50
CA VAL A 43 5.83 -11.93 4.09
C VAL A 43 6.38 -13.36 4.22
N TRP A 44 6.96 -13.90 3.17
CA TRP A 44 7.54 -15.23 3.17
C TRP A 44 8.61 -15.38 4.27
N ARG A 45 9.56 -14.46 4.36
CA ARG A 45 10.62 -14.47 5.39
C ARG A 45 10.06 -14.39 6.81
N ALA A 46 9.02 -13.60 7.01
CA ALA A 46 8.39 -13.45 8.31
C ALA A 46 7.68 -14.75 8.76
N PHE A 47 7.06 -15.48 7.84
CA PHE A 47 6.46 -16.79 8.15
C PHE A 47 7.52 -17.87 8.35
N GLU A 48 8.59 -17.91 7.56
CA GLU A 48 9.72 -18.82 7.80
C GLU A 48 10.42 -18.55 9.14
N GLY A 49 10.62 -17.27 9.48
CA GLY A 49 11.19 -16.87 10.75
C GLY A 49 10.37 -17.33 11.94
N ALA A 50 9.05 -17.27 11.84
CA ALA A 50 8.13 -17.76 12.85
C ALA A 50 8.27 -19.29 13.07
N SER A 51 8.40 -20.07 12.00
CA SER A 51 8.64 -21.52 12.07
C SER A 51 9.97 -21.87 12.72
N LYS A 52 10.96 -20.98 12.68
CA LYS A 52 12.30 -21.14 13.27
C LYS A 52 12.46 -20.47 14.65
N GLY A 53 11.36 -19.96 15.25
CA GLY A 53 11.37 -19.33 16.57
C GLY A 53 12.00 -17.94 16.61
N SER A 54 12.06 -17.24 15.47
CA SER A 54 12.55 -15.85 15.41
C SER A 54 11.54 -14.89 16.04
N ASP A 55 12.04 -13.95 16.82
CA ASP A 55 11.25 -12.95 17.55
C ASP A 55 10.52 -11.94 16.63
N SER A 56 10.91 -11.87 15.36
CA SER A 56 10.36 -10.97 14.34
C SER A 56 9.30 -11.60 13.42
N GLY A 57 8.94 -12.88 13.64
CA GLY A 57 8.00 -13.63 12.80
C GLY A 57 6.53 -13.42 13.15
N PHE A 58 5.63 -14.04 12.37
CA PHE A 58 4.20 -14.09 12.66
C PHE A 58 3.94 -14.91 13.93
N ARG A 59 3.44 -14.26 14.98
CA ARG A 59 3.18 -14.87 16.30
C ARG A 59 1.75 -15.35 16.51
N GLY A 60 0.85 -15.15 15.54
CA GLY A 60 -0.57 -15.49 15.68
C GLY A 60 -1.39 -14.55 16.57
N GLU A 61 -0.81 -13.44 17.03
CA GLU A 61 -1.50 -12.44 17.86
C GLU A 61 -2.48 -11.58 17.07
N ALA A 62 -2.26 -11.44 15.75
CA ALA A 62 -3.14 -10.76 14.83
C ALA A 62 -3.67 -11.72 13.77
N SER A 63 -4.73 -11.33 13.05
CA SER A 63 -5.14 -12.10 11.88
C SER A 63 -4.05 -12.13 10.83
N VAL A 64 -4.00 -13.19 10.03
CA VAL A 64 -3.06 -13.30 8.91
C VAL A 64 -3.20 -12.11 7.96
N LYS A 65 -4.44 -11.69 7.66
CA LYS A 65 -4.73 -10.50 6.85
C LYS A 65 -4.07 -9.25 7.42
N THR A 66 -4.24 -9.00 8.72
CA THR A 66 -3.65 -7.83 9.42
C THR A 66 -2.13 -7.88 9.36
N PHE A 67 -1.54 -9.04 9.54
CA PHE A 67 -0.09 -9.22 9.49
C PHE A 67 0.45 -8.94 8.07
N VAL A 68 -0.14 -9.57 7.04
CA VAL A 68 0.26 -9.34 5.64
C VAL A 68 0.10 -7.87 5.25
N ALA A 69 -1.04 -7.24 5.60
CA ALA A 69 -1.29 -5.84 5.33
C ALA A 69 -0.25 -4.93 6.00
N LYS A 70 0.12 -5.20 7.25
CA LYS A 70 1.16 -4.45 7.98
C LYS A 70 2.53 -4.56 7.29
N VAL A 71 2.93 -5.77 6.90
CA VAL A 71 4.21 -6.00 6.20
C VAL A 71 4.20 -5.29 4.84
N ALA A 72 3.15 -5.46 4.05
CA ALA A 72 3.00 -4.82 2.75
C ALA A 72 3.00 -3.29 2.86
N HIS A 73 2.23 -2.74 3.80
CA HIS A 73 2.16 -1.31 4.04
C HIS A 73 3.52 -0.71 4.45
N ASN A 74 4.26 -1.37 5.35
CA ASN A 74 5.59 -0.92 5.73
C ASN A 74 6.55 -0.90 4.53
N LYS A 75 6.53 -1.92 3.67
CA LYS A 75 7.30 -1.94 2.44
C LYS A 75 6.93 -0.83 1.47
N ALA A 76 5.65 -0.53 1.33
CA ALA A 76 5.18 0.58 0.50
C ALA A 76 5.66 1.94 1.01
N VAL A 77 5.63 2.17 2.31
CA VAL A 77 6.16 3.40 2.92
C VAL A 77 7.67 3.53 2.73
N ASP A 78 8.41 2.46 2.99
CA ASP A 78 9.87 2.42 2.77
C ASP A 78 10.23 2.73 1.31
N HIS A 79 9.46 2.17 0.36
CA HIS A 79 9.61 2.43 -1.07
C HIS A 79 9.45 3.93 -1.39
N VAL A 80 8.38 4.58 -0.92
CA VAL A 80 8.15 6.01 -1.15
C VAL A 80 9.27 6.86 -0.57
N ILE A 81 9.71 6.57 0.65
CA ILE A 81 10.81 7.31 1.30
C ILE A 81 12.11 7.14 0.50
N LYS A 82 12.41 5.94 0.04
CA LYS A 82 13.58 5.64 -0.79
C LYS A 82 13.55 6.39 -2.12
N GLU A 83 12.39 6.39 -2.80
CA GLU A 83 12.21 7.10 -4.07
C GLU A 83 12.30 8.63 -3.91
N GLN A 84 11.75 9.18 -2.81
CA GLN A 84 11.90 10.61 -2.51
C GLN A 84 13.37 10.99 -2.32
N ARG A 85 14.12 10.23 -1.53
CA ARG A 85 15.57 10.46 -1.36
C ARG A 85 16.32 10.35 -2.69
N ARG A 86 16.00 9.35 -3.52
CA ARG A 86 16.63 9.21 -4.84
C ARG A 86 16.40 10.44 -5.70
N LYS A 87 15.18 10.99 -5.73
CA LYS A 87 14.85 12.20 -6.48
C LYS A 87 15.58 13.44 -5.97
N GLU A 88 15.76 13.57 -4.65
CA GLU A 88 16.54 14.66 -4.06
C GLU A 88 18.01 14.64 -4.48
N PHE A 89 18.62 13.45 -4.63
CA PHE A 89 19.99 13.28 -5.08
C PHE A 89 20.18 13.39 -6.59
N THR A 90 19.13 13.21 -7.39
CA THR A 90 19.17 13.27 -8.86
C THR A 90 18.66 14.58 -9.44
N HIS A 91 18.70 15.69 -8.71
CA HIS A 91 18.17 17.00 -9.10
C HIS A 91 18.92 17.65 -10.29
N ASP A 92 19.73 16.91 -11.03
CA ASP A 92 20.34 17.28 -12.33
C ASP A 92 19.92 16.29 -13.42
N GLY A 93 18.69 16.37 -13.89
CA GLY A 93 18.25 15.59 -15.05
C GLY A 93 16.74 15.43 -15.16
N GLU A 94 16.16 16.10 -16.13
CA GLU A 94 14.78 15.94 -16.56
C GLU A 94 14.39 14.47 -16.65
N PHE A 95 13.36 14.05 -15.90
CA PHE A 95 12.69 12.79 -16.15
C PHE A 95 11.20 13.03 -16.32
N ASP A 96 10.80 12.90 -17.58
CA ASP A 96 9.45 12.95 -18.11
C ASP A 96 8.59 11.83 -17.49
N SER A 97 7.55 12.23 -16.75
CA SER A 97 6.56 11.31 -16.16
C SER A 97 5.28 11.35 -16.99
N SER A 98 5.32 10.81 -18.21
CA SER A 98 4.14 10.62 -19.05
C SER A 98 4.01 9.14 -19.44
N HIS A 99 3.27 8.39 -18.65
CA HIS A 99 2.64 7.15 -19.12
C HIS A 99 1.16 7.15 -18.78
N THR A 100 0.40 7.80 -19.64
CA THR A 100 -1.04 7.61 -19.78
C THR A 100 -1.28 6.31 -20.54
N THR A 101 -1.79 5.31 -19.88
CA THR A 101 -2.27 4.10 -20.56
C THR A 101 -3.73 4.34 -20.95
N SER A 102 -4.01 4.40 -22.24
CA SER A 102 -5.35 4.52 -22.78
C SER A 102 -6.18 3.26 -22.50
N ALA A 103 -7.36 3.44 -21.95
CA ALA A 103 -8.31 2.39 -21.61
C ALA A 103 -9.39 2.25 -22.70
N SER A 104 -9.76 1.01 -22.96
CA SER A 104 -10.84 0.61 -23.87
C SER A 104 -12.22 0.71 -23.19
N LEU A 105 -13.20 1.15 -23.97
CA LEU A 105 -14.57 1.51 -23.60
C LEU A 105 -15.43 0.29 -23.18
N SER A 106 -15.90 0.27 -21.94
CA SER A 106 -17.11 -0.43 -21.52
C SER A 106 -17.65 0.17 -20.20
N ARG A 107 -18.81 -0.29 -19.71
CA ARG A 107 -19.40 0.14 -18.42
C ARG A 107 -18.44 -0.03 -17.22
N ASP A 108 -17.49 -0.95 -17.32
CA ASP A 108 -16.39 -1.11 -16.38
C ASP A 108 -15.36 0.05 -16.48
N ALA A 109 -15.29 0.77 -17.60
CA ALA A 109 -14.37 1.88 -17.81
C ALA A 109 -14.61 3.02 -16.81
N THR A 110 -15.86 3.40 -16.56
CA THR A 110 -16.19 4.50 -15.62
C THR A 110 -15.80 4.16 -14.18
N LEU A 111 -15.98 2.90 -13.77
CA LEU A 111 -15.55 2.45 -12.45
C LEU A 111 -14.03 2.36 -12.36
N GLN A 112 -13.36 1.95 -13.43
CA GLN A 112 -11.90 1.95 -13.52
C GLN A 112 -11.32 3.35 -13.55
N GLU A 113 -11.92 4.29 -14.31
CA GLU A 113 -11.53 5.69 -14.32
C GLU A 113 -11.64 6.32 -12.93
N ASN A 114 -12.79 6.15 -12.26
CA ASN A 114 -12.97 6.65 -10.90
C ASN A 114 -11.99 6.03 -9.90
N ALA A 115 -11.65 4.75 -10.06
CA ALA A 115 -10.66 4.09 -9.22
C ALA A 115 -9.23 4.60 -9.50
N MET A 116 -8.89 4.87 -10.75
CA MET A 116 -7.62 5.45 -11.14
C MET A 116 -7.47 6.90 -10.64
N ASP A 117 -8.53 7.68 -10.71
CA ASP A 117 -8.57 9.05 -10.18
C ASP A 117 -8.40 9.06 -8.67
N LEU A 118 -9.09 8.15 -7.97
CA LEU A 118 -8.91 7.97 -6.53
C LEU A 118 -7.46 7.62 -6.17
N MET A 119 -6.85 6.66 -6.86
CA MET A 119 -5.45 6.27 -6.61
C MET A 119 -4.49 7.44 -6.90
N THR A 120 -4.76 8.21 -7.94
CA THR A 120 -3.98 9.41 -8.27
C THR A 120 -4.12 10.47 -7.19
N GLY A 121 -5.33 10.72 -6.70
CA GLY A 121 -5.58 11.62 -5.57
C GLY A 121 -4.90 11.16 -4.28
N LEU A 122 -4.95 9.87 -3.96
CA LEU A 122 -4.28 9.30 -2.80
C LEU A 122 -2.75 9.48 -2.85
N ARG A 123 -2.15 9.33 -4.02
CA ARG A 123 -0.69 9.52 -4.20
C ARG A 123 -0.24 10.98 -4.03
N GLN A 124 -1.14 11.96 -4.17
CA GLN A 124 -0.86 13.38 -3.90
C GLN A 124 -0.90 13.75 -2.41
N LEU A 125 -1.52 12.92 -1.57
CA LEU A 125 -1.55 13.15 -0.13
C LEU A 125 -0.16 12.95 0.50
N GLU A 126 0.11 13.68 1.58
CA GLU A 126 1.25 13.37 2.45
C GLU A 126 1.18 11.92 2.94
N ILE A 127 2.34 11.29 3.13
CA ILE A 127 2.44 9.86 3.51
C ILE A 127 1.56 9.53 4.72
N LYS A 128 1.56 10.36 5.78
CA LYS A 128 0.78 10.13 7.00
C LYS A 128 -0.74 10.04 6.77
N TYR A 129 -1.26 10.75 5.77
CA TYR A 129 -2.67 10.73 5.39
C TYR A 129 -2.97 9.59 4.43
N ARG A 130 -2.08 9.35 3.47
CA ARG A 130 -2.17 8.21 2.55
C ARG A 130 -2.19 6.88 3.29
N GLN A 131 -1.35 6.72 4.32
CA GLN A 131 -1.27 5.53 5.16
C GLN A 131 -2.62 5.14 5.76
N VAL A 132 -3.29 6.09 6.42
CA VAL A 132 -4.56 5.80 7.10
C VAL A 132 -5.68 5.52 6.12
N LEU A 133 -5.74 6.22 4.96
CA LEU A 133 -6.75 5.96 3.95
C LEU A 133 -6.51 4.64 3.21
N ALA A 134 -5.27 4.30 2.90
CA ALA A 134 -4.94 3.02 2.28
C ALA A 134 -5.42 1.84 3.12
N LEU A 135 -5.15 1.86 4.42
CA LEU A 135 -5.58 0.79 5.34
C LEU A 135 -7.10 0.80 5.56
N LEU A 136 -7.73 1.99 5.61
CA LEU A 136 -9.18 2.11 5.71
C LEU A 136 -9.89 1.51 4.49
N LEU A 137 -9.36 1.74 3.27
CA LEU A 137 -9.88 1.17 2.02
C LEU A 137 -9.76 -0.36 1.97
N GLU A 138 -8.77 -0.93 2.66
CA GLU A 138 -8.62 -2.38 2.82
C GLU A 138 -9.58 -2.97 3.89
N GLY A 139 -10.41 -2.12 4.51
CA GLY A 139 -11.46 -2.51 5.45
C GLY A 139 -10.99 -2.64 6.90
N PHE A 140 -9.84 -2.09 7.25
CA PHE A 140 -9.37 -2.05 8.64
C PHE A 140 -10.09 -0.96 9.44
N SER A 141 -10.48 -1.27 10.68
CA SER A 141 -11.03 -0.32 11.62
C SER A 141 -9.96 0.69 12.09
N GLN A 142 -10.40 1.82 12.62
CA GLN A 142 -9.47 2.83 13.16
C GLN A 142 -8.61 2.29 14.30
N LEU A 143 -9.16 1.38 15.12
CA LEU A 143 -8.40 0.72 16.18
C LEU A 143 -7.32 -0.21 15.61
N GLU A 144 -7.64 -1.02 14.60
CA GLU A 144 -6.66 -1.87 13.92
C GLU A 144 -5.56 -1.03 13.27
N ILE A 145 -5.93 0.05 12.58
CA ILE A 145 -4.97 0.99 11.97
C ILE A 145 -4.08 1.63 13.04
N ALA A 146 -4.64 2.03 14.18
CA ALA A 146 -3.87 2.56 15.30
C ALA A 146 -2.82 1.57 15.79
N ASN A 147 -3.19 0.31 15.97
CA ASN A 147 -2.28 -0.77 16.36
C ASN A 147 -1.22 -1.06 15.29
N MET A 148 -1.60 -1.06 14.01
CA MET A 148 -0.67 -1.29 12.89
C MET A 148 0.37 -0.17 12.77
N LEU A 149 -0.04 1.08 12.97
CA LEU A 149 0.83 2.27 12.84
C LEU A 149 1.52 2.67 14.15
N GLY A 150 1.18 2.04 15.28
CA GLY A 150 1.76 2.39 16.59
C GLY A 150 1.37 3.79 17.08
N ILE A 151 0.17 4.25 16.77
CA ILE A 151 -0.36 5.57 17.17
C ILE A 151 -1.70 5.42 17.91
N LYS A 152 -2.16 6.49 18.55
CA LYS A 152 -3.46 6.48 19.24
C LYS A 152 -4.62 6.48 18.24
N GLU A 153 -5.71 5.80 18.57
CA GLU A 153 -6.92 5.78 17.74
C GLU A 153 -7.47 7.18 17.46
N THR A 154 -7.41 8.08 18.44
CA THR A 154 -7.78 9.50 18.26
C THR A 154 -6.91 10.22 17.22
N ALA A 155 -5.64 9.83 17.08
CA ALA A 155 -4.76 10.36 16.05
C ALA A 155 -5.13 9.82 14.67
N VAL A 156 -5.54 8.53 14.59
CA VAL A 156 -6.07 7.93 13.36
C VAL A 156 -7.32 8.68 12.92
N ALA A 157 -8.29 8.87 13.80
CA ALA A 157 -9.54 9.59 13.51
C ALA A 157 -9.27 11.00 12.95
N LYS A 158 -8.36 11.75 13.58
CA LYS A 158 -7.96 13.08 13.10
C LYS A 158 -7.29 13.03 11.72
N ARG A 159 -6.40 12.04 11.50
CA ARG A 159 -5.73 11.86 10.20
C ARG A 159 -6.73 11.48 9.11
N VAL A 160 -7.66 10.59 9.38
CA VAL A 160 -8.72 10.18 8.44
C VAL A 160 -9.58 11.38 8.04
N SER A 161 -10.03 12.19 9.02
CA SER A 161 -10.84 13.39 8.75
C SER A 161 -10.10 14.37 7.84
N ARG A 162 -8.84 14.71 8.17
CA ARG A 162 -8.02 15.61 7.35
C ARG A 162 -7.69 15.04 6.00
N ALA A 163 -7.38 13.74 5.93
CA ALA A 163 -7.08 13.07 4.68
C ALA A 163 -8.27 13.08 3.71
N ARG A 164 -9.48 12.84 4.21
CA ARG A 164 -10.71 12.93 3.41
C ARG A 164 -10.93 14.34 2.88
N GLN A 165 -10.76 15.35 3.72
CA GLN A 165 -10.92 16.75 3.32
C GLN A 165 -9.92 17.13 2.22
N GLN A 166 -8.64 16.78 2.38
CA GLN A 166 -7.62 17.05 1.37
C GLN A 166 -7.88 16.28 0.06
N LEU A 167 -8.27 15.01 0.17
CA LEU A 167 -8.58 14.19 -1.00
C LEU A 167 -9.75 14.77 -1.80
N THR A 168 -10.82 15.22 -1.13
CA THR A 168 -11.95 15.89 -1.78
C THR A 168 -11.47 17.13 -2.53
N GLN A 169 -10.66 17.98 -1.91
CA GLN A 169 -10.09 19.17 -2.57
C GLN A 169 -9.24 18.82 -3.80
N ILE A 170 -8.41 17.79 -3.71
CA ILE A 170 -7.59 17.31 -4.83
C ILE A 170 -8.49 16.84 -5.98
N MET A 171 -9.52 16.05 -5.68
CA MET A 171 -10.41 15.49 -6.70
C MET A 171 -11.32 16.56 -7.34
N GLU A 172 -11.73 17.58 -6.61
CA GLU A 172 -12.49 18.71 -7.15
C GLU A 172 -11.65 19.63 -8.07
N GLN A 173 -10.33 19.60 -7.94
CA GLN A 173 -9.39 20.38 -8.77
C GLN A 173 -8.92 19.62 -10.02
N GLN A 174 -9.25 18.34 -10.15
CA GLN A 174 -9.00 17.58 -11.36
C GLN A 174 -10.14 17.90 -12.37
N PRO A 175 -9.78 18.36 -13.58
CA PRO A 175 -10.75 18.72 -14.61
C PRO A 175 -11.51 17.51 -15.17
#